data_e116956384bb7421a7ed8894a2592ea0
#
_entry.id   e116956384bb7421a7ed8894a2592ea0
#
_cell.length_a   1.000
_cell.length_b   1.000
_cell.length_c   1.000
_cell.angle_alpha   90.00
_cell.angle_beta   90.00
_cell.angle_gamma   90.00
#
_symmetry.space_group_name_H-M   'P 1'
#
loop_
_entity.id
_entity.type
_entity.pdbx_description
1 polymer ?
#
loop_
_entity_poly.entity_id
_entity_poly.type
_entity_poly.pdbx_seq_one_letter_code
_entity_poly.pdbx_strand_id
1 'polypeptide(L)'
;FKLNMTQLMDGYPGHEHSLPIYPIYSDVVKTIADAKMAVTPTLLVSYGGPWAENYYYSTEKVWEDTKLQFFTPYEELAAKSRRRRAWFMDEEHIFQRHAEFMNDLVLADGLAGIGSHGQLQGLGYHWELWSVASGGMSNHDALRVATLLGAEAIGLDGDLGSLEVGKLADIAILSRNPLENIRNTNSVSHVMINGKLYLAEN
;
A
#
# COMPACT_ATOMS: atom_id res chain seq x y z
N PHE A 1 -14.56 14.31 5.53
CA PHE A 1 -14.09 15.08 4.37
C PHE A 1 -13.77 16.54 4.69
N LYS A 2 -14.66 17.28 5.38
CA LYS A 2 -14.41 18.70 5.74
C LYS A 2 -13.07 18.88 6.46
N LEU A 3 -12.79 18.05 7.47
CA LEU A 3 -11.53 18.12 8.24
C LEU A 3 -10.31 17.88 7.35
N ASN A 4 -10.39 16.92 6.42
CA ASN A 4 -9.31 16.63 5.48
C ASN A 4 -8.97 17.85 4.62
N MET A 5 -10.00 18.52 4.09
CA MET A 5 -9.82 19.75 3.31
C MET A 5 -9.29 20.92 4.17
N THR A 6 -9.72 21.00 5.44
CA THR A 6 -9.16 22.00 6.37
C THR A 6 -7.67 21.77 6.60
N GLN A 7 -7.26 20.52 6.84
CA GLN A 7 -5.84 20.17 7.00
C GLN A 7 -5.02 20.52 5.76
N LEU A 8 -5.55 20.24 4.56
CA LEU A 8 -4.92 20.63 3.30
C LEU A 8 -4.71 22.14 3.21
N MET A 9 -5.76 22.92 3.52
CA MET A 9 -5.71 24.40 3.49
C MET A 9 -4.79 24.99 4.55
N ASP A 10 -4.63 24.31 5.70
CA ASP A 10 -3.73 24.69 6.78
C ASP A 10 -2.26 24.29 6.51
N GLY A 11 -1.99 23.63 5.36
CA GLY A 11 -0.63 23.29 4.93
C GLY A 11 -0.06 22.03 5.59
N TYR A 12 -0.88 21.09 6.00
CA TYR A 12 -0.39 19.80 6.49
C TYR A 12 0.33 19.03 5.36
N PRO A 13 1.51 18.44 5.63
CA PRO A 13 2.34 17.84 4.59
C PRO A 13 1.85 16.45 4.16
N GLY A 14 1.02 15.81 4.96
CA GLY A 14 0.55 14.44 4.69
C GLY A 14 -0.81 14.15 5.27
N HIS A 15 -1.47 13.16 4.70
CA HIS A 15 -2.77 12.66 5.07
C HIS A 15 -2.77 11.14 5.13
N GLU A 16 -3.06 10.62 6.31
CA GLU A 16 -3.16 9.19 6.53
C GLU A 16 -4.63 8.73 6.39
N HIS A 17 -4.83 7.52 5.91
CA HIS A 17 -6.11 6.92 5.58
C HIS A 17 -6.84 7.55 4.39
N SER A 18 -7.79 6.80 3.82
CA SER A 18 -8.60 7.23 2.69
C SER A 18 -9.47 8.44 3.05
N LEU A 19 -9.74 9.29 2.08
CA LEU A 19 -10.79 10.28 2.21
C LEU A 19 -12.15 9.57 2.34
N PRO A 20 -13.03 9.97 3.30
CA PRO A 20 -14.22 9.21 3.64
C PRO A 20 -15.40 9.51 2.69
N ILE A 21 -15.13 9.71 1.42
CA ILE A 21 -16.14 9.93 0.37
C ILE A 21 -15.71 9.27 -0.94
N TYR A 22 -16.69 8.98 -1.78
CA TYR A 22 -16.54 8.55 -3.16
C TYR A 22 -17.71 9.04 -4.00
N PRO A 23 -17.50 9.48 -5.26
CA PRO A 23 -16.21 9.68 -5.92
C PRO A 23 -15.47 10.92 -5.41
N ILE A 24 -14.14 10.94 -5.61
CA ILE A 24 -13.33 12.15 -5.44
C ILE A 24 -13.24 12.83 -6.81
N TYR A 25 -13.62 14.10 -6.88
CA TYR A 25 -13.61 14.85 -8.13
C TYR A 25 -12.26 15.46 -8.45
N SER A 26 -12.03 15.74 -9.73
CA SER A 26 -10.75 16.20 -10.27
C SER A 26 -10.21 17.49 -9.66
N ASP A 27 -11.06 18.38 -9.19
CA ASP A 27 -10.67 19.62 -8.49
C ASP A 27 -10.02 19.33 -7.14
N VAL A 28 -10.55 18.34 -6.39
CA VAL A 28 -9.96 17.88 -5.12
C VAL A 28 -8.64 17.16 -5.38
N VAL A 29 -8.62 16.23 -6.35
CA VAL A 29 -7.39 15.52 -6.77
C VAL A 29 -6.29 16.52 -7.09
N LYS A 30 -6.59 17.49 -7.98
CA LYS A 30 -5.65 18.50 -8.39
C LYS A 30 -5.18 19.37 -7.23
N THR A 31 -6.07 19.78 -6.34
CA THR A 31 -5.71 20.60 -5.18
C THR A 31 -4.73 19.88 -4.26
N ILE A 32 -4.95 18.58 -4.00
CA ILE A 32 -4.04 17.76 -3.18
C ILE A 32 -2.69 17.57 -3.90
N ALA A 33 -2.71 17.30 -5.20
CA ALA A 33 -1.50 17.13 -6.00
C ALA A 33 -0.67 18.41 -6.07
N ASP A 34 -1.30 19.56 -6.35
CA ASP A 34 -0.63 20.87 -6.43
C ASP A 34 -0.05 21.30 -5.08
N ALA A 35 -0.70 20.95 -3.96
CA ALA A 35 -0.21 21.20 -2.62
C ALA A 35 0.94 20.26 -2.21
N LYS A 36 1.25 19.24 -3.03
CA LYS A 36 2.24 18.19 -2.69
C LYS A 36 1.96 17.52 -1.33
N MET A 37 0.69 17.47 -0.92
CA MET A 37 0.29 16.75 0.27
C MET A 37 0.37 15.25 0.01
N ALA A 38 1.21 14.55 0.77
CA ALA A 38 1.34 13.11 0.65
C ALA A 38 0.09 12.38 1.16
N VAL A 39 -0.33 11.33 0.46
CA VAL A 39 -1.48 10.51 0.86
C VAL A 39 -1.08 9.04 1.00
N THR A 40 -1.31 8.47 2.19
CA THR A 40 -1.19 7.03 2.44
C THR A 40 -2.59 6.49 2.79
N PRO A 41 -3.27 5.80 1.86
CA PRO A 41 -4.71 5.60 1.95
C PRO A 41 -5.13 4.58 3.00
N THR A 42 -4.27 3.63 3.34
CA THR A 42 -4.55 2.53 4.27
C THR A 42 -5.86 1.81 3.94
N LEU A 43 -5.97 1.34 2.70
CA LEU A 43 -7.18 0.71 2.17
C LEU A 43 -7.58 -0.55 2.93
N LEU A 44 -6.61 -1.22 3.55
CA LEU A 44 -6.88 -2.41 4.38
C LEU A 44 -7.89 -2.15 5.51
N VAL A 45 -8.05 -0.90 5.93
CA VAL A 45 -9.01 -0.47 6.95
C VAL A 45 -9.86 0.72 6.49
N SER A 46 -10.16 0.80 5.18
CA SER A 46 -10.93 1.91 4.61
C SER A 46 -12.38 1.95 5.10
N TYR A 47 -12.97 3.15 5.01
CA TYR A 47 -14.36 3.41 5.38
C TYR A 47 -15.37 2.99 4.31
N GLY A 48 -16.65 2.86 4.72
CA GLY A 48 -17.81 2.81 3.82
C GLY A 48 -18.24 1.42 3.36
N GLY A 49 -17.56 0.38 3.81
CA GLY A 49 -17.87 -1.01 3.49
C GLY A 49 -16.96 -1.98 4.23
N PRO A 50 -16.93 -3.25 3.86
CA PRO A 50 -15.96 -4.20 4.35
C PRO A 50 -14.55 -3.70 4.04
N TRP A 51 -13.67 -3.78 5.01
CA TRP A 51 -12.27 -3.40 4.82
C TRP A 51 -11.59 -4.29 3.79
N ALA A 52 -10.62 -3.77 3.04
CA ALA A 52 -9.90 -4.57 2.05
C ALA A 52 -9.21 -5.79 2.68
N GLU A 53 -8.80 -5.73 3.96
CA GLU A 53 -8.28 -6.90 4.64
C GLU A 53 -9.28 -8.05 4.72
N ASN A 54 -10.60 -7.79 4.81
CA ASN A 54 -11.63 -8.83 4.80
C ASN A 54 -11.66 -9.58 3.45
N TYR A 55 -11.47 -8.85 2.35
CA TYR A 55 -11.32 -9.46 1.03
C TYR A 55 -10.14 -10.43 1.00
N TYR A 56 -8.96 -9.99 1.44
CA TYR A 56 -7.77 -10.85 1.43
C TYR A 56 -7.88 -12.02 2.40
N TYR A 57 -8.43 -11.85 3.60
CA TYR A 57 -8.68 -12.97 4.50
C TYR A 57 -9.70 -13.99 3.96
N SER A 58 -10.60 -13.58 3.06
CA SER A 58 -11.56 -14.48 2.42
C SER A 58 -10.99 -15.18 1.19
N THR A 59 -10.03 -14.55 0.50
CA THR A 59 -9.46 -15.05 -0.77
C THR A 59 -8.09 -15.71 -0.61
N GLU A 60 -7.32 -15.33 0.43
CA GLU A 60 -5.99 -15.85 0.70
C GLU A 60 -6.01 -16.84 1.87
N LYS A 61 -5.25 -17.92 1.74
CA LYS A 61 -5.09 -18.89 2.81
C LYS A 61 -3.89 -18.54 3.69
N VAL A 62 -4.00 -17.46 4.43
CA VAL A 62 -2.89 -16.93 5.24
C VAL A 62 -2.33 -17.94 6.25
N TRP A 63 -3.16 -18.88 6.68
CA TRP A 63 -2.75 -19.98 7.58
C TRP A 63 -1.87 -21.05 6.92
N GLU A 64 -1.79 -21.08 5.59
CA GLU A 64 -0.92 -21.97 4.81
C GLU A 64 0.42 -21.27 4.44
N ASP A 65 0.56 -19.96 4.68
CA ASP A 65 1.78 -19.21 4.39
C ASP A 65 2.88 -19.59 5.39
N THR A 66 3.92 -20.25 4.89
CA THR A 66 5.02 -20.76 5.73
C THR A 66 5.84 -19.65 6.40
N LYS A 67 6.00 -18.49 5.72
CA LYS A 67 6.70 -17.34 6.31
C LYS A 67 5.88 -16.73 7.44
N LEU A 68 4.58 -16.57 7.25
CA LEU A 68 3.70 -16.10 8.33
C LEU A 68 3.70 -17.06 9.51
N GLN A 69 3.65 -18.38 9.27
CA GLN A 69 3.72 -19.38 10.35
C GLN A 69 5.02 -19.31 11.12
N PHE A 70 6.13 -19.00 10.44
CA PHE A 70 7.45 -18.89 11.07
C PHE A 70 7.61 -17.61 11.89
N PHE A 71 7.19 -16.46 11.34
CA PHE A 71 7.41 -15.16 11.96
C PHE A 71 6.28 -14.67 12.85
N THR A 72 5.09 -15.29 12.79
CA THR A 72 3.91 -14.86 13.56
C THR A 72 3.51 -15.96 14.53
N PRO A 73 3.39 -15.68 15.84
CA PRO A 73 2.89 -16.66 16.79
C PRO A 73 1.55 -17.24 16.35
N TYR A 74 1.38 -18.55 16.51
CA TYR A 74 0.18 -19.26 16.08
C TYR A 74 -1.12 -18.62 16.59
N GLU A 75 -1.13 -18.20 17.84
CA GLU A 75 -2.32 -17.60 18.47
C GLU A 75 -2.73 -16.29 17.79
N GLU A 76 -1.75 -15.45 17.42
CA GLU A 76 -2.01 -14.21 16.68
C GLU A 76 -2.53 -14.49 15.26
N LEU A 77 -1.85 -15.35 14.51
CA LEU A 77 -2.24 -15.70 13.15
C LEU A 77 -3.64 -16.34 13.15
N ALA A 78 -3.90 -17.27 14.06
CA ALA A 78 -5.20 -17.91 14.20
C ALA A 78 -6.31 -16.91 14.59
N ALA A 79 -6.03 -15.98 15.51
CA ALA A 79 -7.00 -14.97 15.92
C ALA A 79 -7.34 -14.00 14.77
N LYS A 80 -6.33 -13.56 14.03
CA LYS A 80 -6.50 -12.69 12.86
C LYS A 80 -7.29 -13.41 11.75
N SER A 81 -6.91 -14.64 11.41
CA SER A 81 -7.55 -15.42 10.34
C SER A 81 -9.02 -15.76 10.63
N ARG A 82 -9.36 -16.07 11.89
CA ARG A 82 -10.73 -16.46 12.27
C ARG A 82 -11.74 -15.33 12.22
N ARG A 83 -11.31 -14.11 12.54
CA ARG A 83 -12.20 -12.94 12.61
C ARG A 83 -12.69 -12.44 11.25
N ARG A 84 -12.07 -12.88 10.15
CA ARG A 84 -12.17 -12.20 8.86
C ARG A 84 -12.97 -12.96 7.80
N ARG A 85 -13.42 -14.15 8.09
CA ARG A 85 -14.37 -14.87 7.23
C ARG A 85 -15.75 -14.23 7.38
N ALA A 86 -15.93 -13.12 6.70
CA ALA A 86 -17.20 -12.42 6.67
C ALA A 86 -17.94 -12.79 5.38
N TRP A 87 -19.23 -12.59 5.42
CA TRP A 87 -20.16 -12.93 4.34
C TRP A 87 -20.41 -11.67 3.51
N PHE A 88 -19.38 -11.24 2.78
CA PHE A 88 -19.48 -10.08 1.92
C PHE A 88 -19.53 -10.52 0.46
N MET A 89 -20.40 -9.89 -0.31
CA MET A 89 -20.38 -10.00 -1.77
C MET A 89 -19.21 -9.18 -2.32
N ASP A 90 -18.72 -9.52 -3.49
CA ASP A 90 -17.59 -8.81 -4.11
C ASP A 90 -17.90 -7.31 -4.31
N GLU A 91 -19.15 -6.97 -4.61
CA GLU A 91 -19.63 -5.61 -4.83
C GLU A 91 -19.66 -4.75 -3.57
N GLU A 92 -19.63 -5.37 -2.38
CA GLU A 92 -19.56 -4.66 -1.10
C GLU A 92 -18.15 -4.16 -0.77
N HIS A 93 -17.12 -4.70 -1.44
CA HIS A 93 -15.73 -4.28 -1.27
C HIS A 93 -15.43 -3.00 -2.03
N ILE A 94 -15.55 -1.85 -1.37
CA ILE A 94 -15.40 -0.53 -1.99
C ILE A 94 -13.96 -0.01 -2.03
N PHE A 95 -13.00 -0.73 -1.50
CA PHE A 95 -11.59 -0.26 -1.46
C PHE A 95 -11.03 0.03 -2.85
N GLN A 96 -11.49 -0.70 -3.88
CA GLN A 96 -11.11 -0.43 -5.28
C GLN A 96 -11.54 0.98 -5.73
N ARG A 97 -12.70 1.46 -5.25
CA ARG A 97 -13.19 2.81 -5.55
C ARG A 97 -12.33 3.89 -4.87
N HIS A 98 -11.87 3.62 -3.66
CA HIS A 98 -10.91 4.52 -3.01
C HIS A 98 -9.54 4.47 -3.67
N ALA A 99 -9.15 3.31 -4.23
CA ALA A 99 -7.93 3.16 -5.00
C ALA A 99 -7.93 3.95 -6.31
N GLU A 100 -9.11 4.16 -6.95
CA GLU A 100 -9.24 5.04 -8.13
C GLU A 100 -8.68 6.45 -7.84
N PHE A 101 -8.98 7.00 -6.67
CA PHE A 101 -8.42 8.28 -6.25
C PHE A 101 -6.88 8.26 -6.18
N MET A 102 -6.29 7.16 -5.70
CA MET A 102 -4.82 7.04 -5.65
C MET A 102 -4.20 7.02 -7.04
N ASN A 103 -4.84 6.34 -7.99
CA ASN A 103 -4.44 6.38 -9.38
C ASN A 103 -4.51 7.80 -9.95
N ASP A 104 -5.62 8.49 -9.76
CA ASP A 104 -5.83 9.85 -10.25
C ASP A 104 -4.82 10.83 -9.62
N LEU A 105 -4.50 10.66 -8.33
CA LEU A 105 -3.53 11.47 -7.63
C LEU A 105 -2.12 11.31 -8.24
N VAL A 106 -1.70 10.08 -8.53
CA VAL A 106 -0.40 9.80 -9.15
C VAL A 106 -0.36 10.33 -10.58
N LEU A 107 -1.44 10.19 -11.36
CA LEU A 107 -1.55 10.75 -12.71
C LEU A 107 -1.51 12.29 -12.72
N ALA A 108 -1.94 12.92 -11.64
CA ALA A 108 -1.85 14.38 -11.43
C ALA A 108 -0.49 14.83 -10.82
N ASP A 109 0.52 13.97 -10.80
CA ASP A 109 1.84 14.23 -10.20
C ASP A 109 1.78 14.52 -8.69
N GLY A 110 0.81 13.92 -7.98
CA GLY A 110 0.70 13.99 -6.53
C GLY A 110 1.56 12.96 -5.81
N LEU A 111 1.74 13.14 -4.51
CA LEU A 111 2.53 12.25 -3.66
C LEU A 111 1.65 11.16 -3.04
N ALA A 112 2.08 9.91 -3.18
CA ALA A 112 1.37 8.75 -2.68
C ALA A 112 2.33 7.77 -2.00
N GLY A 113 1.87 7.10 -0.95
CA GLY A 113 2.62 6.08 -0.23
C GLY A 113 1.77 4.86 0.11
N ILE A 114 2.41 3.83 0.64
CA ILE A 114 1.78 2.58 1.09
C ILE A 114 1.75 2.55 2.62
N GLY A 115 0.56 2.37 3.19
CA GLY A 115 0.36 2.25 4.64
C GLY A 115 -0.51 1.04 4.98
N SER A 116 0.07 -0.02 5.53
CA SER A 116 -0.60 -1.31 5.75
C SER A 116 -1.27 -1.48 7.11
N HIS A 117 -1.24 -0.48 7.96
CA HIS A 117 -1.82 -0.50 9.32
C HIS A 117 -1.29 -1.62 10.24
N GLY A 118 -0.26 -2.36 9.83
CA GLY A 118 0.31 -3.43 10.63
C GLY A 118 -0.59 -4.66 10.85
N GLN A 119 -1.57 -4.89 9.98
CA GLN A 119 -2.54 -5.98 10.13
C GLN A 119 -1.92 -7.38 10.07
N LEU A 120 -1.07 -7.63 9.07
CA LEU A 120 -0.17 -8.77 9.01
C LEU A 120 1.20 -8.25 8.59
N GLN A 121 2.20 -8.46 9.40
CA GLN A 121 3.56 -7.98 9.10
C GLN A 121 4.08 -8.67 7.81
N GLY A 122 4.71 -7.89 6.94
CA GLY A 122 5.16 -8.35 5.63
C GLY A 122 4.01 -8.48 4.63
N LEU A 123 3.16 -9.48 4.75
CA LEU A 123 2.08 -9.73 3.80
C LEU A 123 1.07 -8.57 3.71
N GLY A 124 0.75 -7.94 4.82
CA GLY A 124 -0.16 -6.78 4.85
C GLY A 124 0.33 -5.61 4.00
N TYR A 125 1.65 -5.39 3.91
CA TYR A 125 2.21 -4.40 3.01
C TYR A 125 1.91 -4.72 1.53
N HIS A 126 2.06 -5.97 1.13
CA HIS A 126 1.74 -6.41 -0.22
C HIS A 126 0.24 -6.30 -0.51
N TRP A 127 -0.61 -6.64 0.44
CA TRP A 127 -2.06 -6.47 0.31
C TRP A 127 -2.45 -5.01 0.10
N GLU A 128 -1.84 -4.08 0.85
CA GLU A 128 -2.09 -2.65 0.66
C GLU A 128 -1.62 -2.20 -0.73
N LEU A 129 -0.43 -2.60 -1.16
CA LEU A 129 0.08 -2.30 -2.50
C LEU A 129 -0.85 -2.83 -3.60
N TRP A 130 -1.34 -4.07 -3.46
CA TRP A 130 -2.29 -4.65 -4.42
C TRP A 130 -3.64 -3.93 -4.39
N SER A 131 -4.09 -3.49 -3.23
CA SER A 131 -5.31 -2.69 -3.09
C SER A 131 -5.16 -1.35 -3.80
N VAL A 132 -4.05 -0.65 -3.60
CA VAL A 132 -3.75 0.63 -4.29
C VAL A 132 -3.71 0.43 -5.80
N ALA A 133 -3.07 -0.63 -6.29
CA ALA A 133 -3.01 -0.94 -7.71
C ALA A 133 -4.39 -1.27 -8.32
N SER A 134 -5.33 -1.79 -7.52
CA SER A 134 -6.65 -2.23 -8.00
C SER A 134 -7.54 -1.11 -8.54
N GLY A 135 -7.22 0.16 -8.27
CA GLY A 135 -7.90 1.34 -8.79
C GLY A 135 -7.56 1.73 -10.23
N GLY A 136 -6.91 0.85 -10.97
CA GLY A 136 -6.50 1.11 -12.37
C GLY A 136 -5.08 1.64 -12.53
N MET A 137 -4.33 1.74 -11.46
CA MET A 137 -2.92 2.15 -11.49
C MET A 137 -2.07 1.12 -12.23
N SER A 138 -1.12 1.58 -13.06
CA SER A 138 -0.16 0.68 -13.69
C SER A 138 0.72 -0.02 -12.65
N ASN A 139 1.17 -1.25 -12.93
CA ASN A 139 2.10 -1.96 -12.04
C ASN A 139 3.39 -1.16 -11.79
N HIS A 140 3.85 -0.43 -12.81
CA HIS A 140 5.02 0.45 -12.67
C HIS A 140 4.76 1.59 -11.69
N ASP A 141 3.62 2.29 -11.80
CA ASP A 141 3.29 3.39 -10.88
C ASP A 141 3.01 2.89 -9.47
N ALA A 142 2.38 1.73 -9.32
CA ALA A 142 2.21 1.09 -8.01
C ALA A 142 3.57 0.79 -7.34
N LEU A 143 4.57 0.34 -8.11
CA LEU A 143 5.93 0.18 -7.58
C LEU A 143 6.60 1.52 -7.25
N ARG A 144 6.35 2.58 -8.02
CA ARG A 144 6.82 3.94 -7.66
C ARG A 144 6.21 4.42 -6.34
N VAL A 145 4.92 4.21 -6.13
CA VAL A 145 4.23 4.52 -4.86
C VAL A 145 4.85 3.75 -3.70
N ALA A 146 5.21 2.49 -3.93
CA ALA A 146 5.84 1.62 -2.93
C ALA A 146 7.33 1.94 -2.66
N THR A 147 7.95 2.79 -3.47
CA THR A 147 9.39 3.08 -3.41
C THR A 147 9.68 4.59 -3.47
N LEU A 148 9.86 5.15 -4.65
CA LEU A 148 10.30 6.54 -4.85
C LEU A 148 9.30 7.56 -4.29
N LEU A 149 8.01 7.45 -4.65
CA LEU A 149 7.00 8.41 -4.17
C LEU A 149 6.78 8.29 -2.65
N GLY A 150 6.85 7.05 -2.12
CA GLY A 150 6.83 6.84 -0.68
C GLY A 150 8.03 7.45 0.04
N ALA A 151 9.23 7.38 -0.55
CA ALA A 151 10.43 8.03 -0.03
C ALA A 151 10.30 9.56 -0.08
N GLU A 152 9.80 10.11 -1.19
CA GLU A 152 9.53 11.55 -1.34
C GLU A 152 8.51 12.04 -0.32
N ALA A 153 7.45 11.28 -0.07
CA ALA A 153 6.41 11.62 0.91
C ALA A 153 6.95 11.81 2.33
N ILE A 154 8.06 11.15 2.67
CA ILE A 154 8.72 11.27 3.98
C ILE A 154 10.06 12.03 3.92
N GLY A 155 10.39 12.64 2.78
CA GLY A 155 11.59 13.45 2.59
C GLY A 155 12.90 12.68 2.57
N LEU A 156 12.89 11.41 2.15
CA LEU A 156 14.06 10.53 2.07
C LEU A 156 14.45 10.12 0.65
N ASP A 157 13.85 10.75 -0.37
CA ASP A 157 14.07 10.44 -1.78
C ASP A 157 15.49 10.75 -2.28
N GLY A 158 16.21 11.64 -1.57
CA GLY A 158 17.63 11.87 -1.80
C GLY A 158 18.52 10.67 -1.46
N ASP A 159 18.11 9.85 -0.49
CA ASP A 159 18.92 8.77 0.05
C ASP A 159 18.43 7.37 -0.35
N LEU A 160 17.14 7.21 -0.66
CA LEU A 160 16.53 5.90 -0.97
C LEU A 160 15.32 6.03 -1.92
N GLY A 161 14.64 4.92 -2.19
CA GLY A 161 13.43 4.88 -3.02
C GLY A 161 13.68 4.63 -4.51
N SER A 162 14.92 4.79 -5.01
CA SER A 162 15.31 4.49 -6.39
C SER A 162 16.70 3.86 -6.45
N LEU A 163 16.98 3.16 -7.56
CA LEU A 163 18.30 2.56 -7.82
C LEU A 163 19.21 3.57 -8.54
N GLU A 164 19.92 4.37 -7.76
CA GLU A 164 20.80 5.41 -8.27
C GLU A 164 22.15 5.38 -7.55
N VAL A 165 23.21 5.79 -8.27
CA VAL A 165 24.55 5.90 -7.68
C VAL A 165 24.56 6.97 -6.59
N GLY A 166 25.01 6.58 -5.41
CA GLY A 166 25.08 7.47 -4.24
C GLY A 166 23.97 7.27 -3.22
N LYS A 167 22.88 6.58 -3.57
CA LYS A 167 21.82 6.23 -2.61
C LYS A 167 22.17 4.99 -1.79
N LEU A 168 21.47 4.82 -0.67
CA LEU A 168 21.59 3.65 0.18
C LEU A 168 21.18 2.39 -0.60
N ALA A 169 21.97 1.34 -0.45
CA ALA A 169 21.70 0.07 -1.09
C ALA A 169 20.72 -0.76 -0.25
N ASP A 170 19.46 -0.28 -0.15
CA ASP A 170 18.31 -0.95 0.45
C ASP A 170 17.42 -1.46 -0.67
N ILE A 171 17.49 -2.77 -0.96
CA ILE A 171 16.95 -3.36 -2.18
C ILE A 171 16.18 -4.64 -1.84
N ALA A 172 14.95 -4.77 -2.33
CA ALA A 172 14.21 -6.03 -2.36
C ALA A 172 14.43 -6.71 -3.72
N ILE A 173 14.86 -7.98 -3.71
CA ILE A 173 15.05 -8.79 -4.91
C ILE A 173 13.90 -9.79 -5.00
N LEU A 174 13.17 -9.73 -6.09
CA LEU A 174 11.99 -10.55 -6.36
C LEU A 174 12.35 -11.67 -7.34
N SER A 175 11.82 -12.87 -7.10
CA SER A 175 12.01 -14.03 -7.99
C SER A 175 11.05 -14.04 -9.18
N ARG A 176 9.99 -13.21 -9.15
CA ARG A 176 8.99 -13.06 -10.22
C ARG A 176 8.83 -11.60 -10.60
N ASN A 177 8.48 -11.34 -11.86
CA ASN A 177 8.37 -9.99 -12.40
C ASN A 177 7.08 -9.28 -11.90
N PRO A 178 7.16 -8.22 -11.06
CA PRO A 178 6.01 -7.49 -10.58
C PRO A 178 5.37 -6.58 -11.64
N LEU A 179 6.08 -6.27 -12.74
CA LEU A 179 5.51 -5.51 -13.85
C LEU A 179 4.50 -6.34 -14.66
N GLU A 180 4.64 -7.66 -14.68
CA GLU A 180 3.68 -8.56 -15.31
C GLU A 180 2.45 -8.77 -14.43
N ASN A 181 2.67 -8.90 -13.11
CA ASN A 181 1.61 -9.05 -12.13
C ASN A 181 2.07 -8.46 -10.81
N ILE A 182 1.37 -7.45 -10.33
CA ILE A 182 1.72 -6.76 -9.08
C ILE A 182 1.74 -7.71 -7.86
N ARG A 183 0.99 -8.81 -7.90
CA ARG A 183 1.01 -9.83 -6.85
C ARG A 183 2.37 -10.53 -6.72
N ASN A 184 3.22 -10.43 -7.73
CA ASN A 184 4.59 -10.94 -7.68
C ASN A 184 5.51 -10.16 -6.72
N THR A 185 5.08 -9.01 -6.20
CA THR A 185 5.83 -8.27 -5.17
C THR A 185 6.08 -9.09 -3.91
N ASN A 186 5.24 -10.07 -3.59
CA ASN A 186 5.44 -10.96 -2.44
C ASN A 186 6.49 -12.07 -2.67
N SER A 187 7.07 -12.16 -3.87
CA SER A 187 8.09 -13.18 -4.22
C SER A 187 9.51 -12.75 -3.83
N VAL A 188 9.67 -12.13 -2.67
CA VAL A 188 10.97 -11.66 -2.18
C VAL A 188 11.89 -12.85 -1.93
N SER A 189 13.01 -12.91 -2.68
CA SER A 189 14.04 -13.93 -2.53
C SER A 189 15.21 -13.45 -1.67
N HIS A 190 15.57 -12.17 -1.79
CA HIS A 190 16.62 -11.56 -0.98
C HIS A 190 16.23 -10.13 -0.59
N VAL A 191 16.83 -9.66 0.49
CA VAL A 191 16.77 -8.27 0.91
C VAL A 191 18.20 -7.77 1.12
N MET A 192 18.51 -6.62 0.54
CA MET A 192 19.75 -5.91 0.82
C MET A 192 19.45 -4.73 1.76
N ILE A 193 20.20 -4.59 2.81
CA ILE A 193 20.09 -3.50 3.79
C ILE A 193 21.48 -2.89 3.93
N ASN A 194 21.60 -1.61 3.59
CA ASN A 194 22.87 -0.87 3.63
C ASN A 194 24.01 -1.64 2.94
N GLY A 195 23.73 -2.21 1.75
CA GLY A 195 24.69 -2.97 0.94
C GLY A 195 24.96 -4.41 1.40
N LYS A 196 24.38 -4.87 2.51
CA LYS A 196 24.52 -6.24 2.98
C LYS A 196 23.33 -7.10 2.55
N LEU A 197 23.62 -8.17 1.81
CA LEU A 197 22.60 -9.08 1.26
C LEU A 197 22.21 -10.16 2.27
N TYR A 198 20.90 -10.40 2.37
CA TYR A 198 20.29 -11.44 3.20
C TYR A 198 19.35 -12.29 2.33
N LEU A 199 19.37 -13.60 2.55
CA LEU A 199 18.40 -14.51 1.96
C LEU A 199 17.06 -14.37 2.70
N ALA A 200 15.97 -14.22 1.94
CA ALA A 200 14.61 -14.11 2.48
C ALA A 200 13.84 -15.43 2.45
N GLU A 201 14.47 -16.51 1.99
CA GLU A 201 13.92 -17.87 2.03
C GLU A 201 14.16 -18.51 3.39
N ASN A 202 13.21 -19.31 3.85
CA ASN A 202 13.32 -20.15 5.04
C ASN A 202 13.91 -21.51 4.67
#